data_ee809480f23c22ce5da4f937986fc72c
#
_entry.id   ee809480f23c22ce5da4f937986fc72c
#
_cell.length_a   1.000
_cell.length_b   1.000
_cell.length_c   1.000
_cell.angle_alpha   90.00
_cell.angle_beta   90.00
_cell.angle_gamma   90.00
#
_symmetry.space_group_name_H-M   'P 1'
#
loop_
_entity.id
_entity.type
_entity.pdbx_description
1 polymer ?
#
loop_
_entity_poly.entity_id
_entity_poly.type
_entity_poly.pdbx_seq_one_letter_code
_entity_poly.pdbx_strand_id
1 'polypeptide(L)'
;MNVEEVIKTIDHILLTNTGQHLKDVESVILRGAWQAKTYEQIADTCDYSLGYIKQVAAPKLWKLLSEVLGEDISKTNFRFILERLWEELLESIRYSSASSINQTAFRESLSETPVKNSENWGEIPEIGVFYGRTQELATLKEWLVNQHCRLVAVVGMGGVGKTTLAAKCVQQIQTEFDLIIWRDLRQDPLLSQLLTEISRLIESQQSYLIAQDIDAQITEFINFLRQYRCLVILDATTNLQQSSHTAGHYREGFEIYGKFLKRLGQEYHRSSVMWIGREKPKEIALMAGENCPVRSLSLQGLDSSAKEIFQKKKLLDPDTWDDLIQLYRGNPLALKIVANTIQELFGGKVSAFLKQETIVFGELNDILDEQFEYLSDLEQEILYWLAIECEPISLSQLRGDIVAPVTQAELMEAIESLLRRSLIERNVVEEDVLFSLQQPVVSQYVINQICERVCQEIREFSRHQKIETIEVLRILSLVQQKQKDAVIQEMQVRLVLKPIKNQLYKIFKDESLIESYLTKILSLLQGKTPLFVGYAKSNVNNLLLELKSDLSNISYR
;
A
#
# COMPACT_ATOMS: atom_id res chain seq x y z
N MET A 1 -12.13 25.42 -7.40
CA MET A 1 -10.67 25.62 -7.50
C MET A 1 -10.03 25.40 -6.14
N ASN A 2 -9.09 24.45 -6.04
CA ASN A 2 -8.39 24.15 -4.78
C ASN A 2 -7.26 25.16 -4.58
N VAL A 3 -7.01 25.60 -3.35
CA VAL A 3 -5.95 26.59 -3.04
C VAL A 3 -4.55 26.15 -3.48
N GLU A 4 -4.25 24.87 -3.39
CA GLU A 4 -2.93 24.33 -3.81
C GLU A 4 -2.76 24.35 -5.35
N GLU A 5 -3.83 24.16 -6.11
CA GLU A 5 -3.82 24.33 -7.57
C GLU A 5 -3.59 25.78 -7.95
N VAL A 6 -4.24 26.70 -7.23
CA VAL A 6 -4.03 28.14 -7.43
C VAL A 6 -2.57 28.53 -7.20
N ILE A 7 -1.99 28.06 -6.11
CA ILE A 7 -0.58 28.34 -5.76
C ILE A 7 0.37 27.78 -6.81
N LYS A 8 0.15 26.53 -7.27
CA LYS A 8 0.94 25.91 -8.34
C LYS A 8 0.83 26.67 -9.66
N THR A 9 -0.38 27.10 -10.01
CA THR A 9 -0.62 27.86 -11.23
C THR A 9 0.07 29.22 -11.17
N ILE A 10 -0.01 29.92 -10.04
CA ILE A 10 0.67 31.21 -9.83
C ILE A 10 2.18 31.02 -9.88
N ASP A 11 2.72 29.97 -9.24
CA ASP A 11 4.15 29.65 -9.26
C ASP A 11 4.63 29.42 -10.70
N HIS A 12 3.88 28.65 -11.48
CA HIS A 12 4.19 28.42 -12.91
C HIS A 12 4.13 29.71 -13.75
N ILE A 13 3.12 30.56 -13.53
CA ILE A 13 2.99 31.84 -14.21
C ILE A 13 4.15 32.78 -13.84
N LEU A 14 4.52 32.85 -12.58
CA LEU A 14 5.66 33.65 -12.11
C LEU A 14 6.98 33.13 -12.67
N LEU A 15 7.20 31.82 -12.64
CA LEU A 15 8.39 31.21 -13.23
C LEU A 15 8.52 31.53 -14.73
N THR A 16 7.42 31.43 -15.46
CA THR A 16 7.41 31.67 -16.92
C THR A 16 7.67 33.14 -17.25
N ASN A 17 7.13 34.08 -16.48
CA ASN A 17 7.21 35.52 -16.79
C ASN A 17 8.41 36.24 -16.11
N THR A 18 8.88 35.74 -14.96
CA THR A 18 9.94 36.41 -14.17
C THR A 18 11.17 35.57 -13.93
N GLY A 19 11.11 34.25 -14.24
CA GLY A 19 12.18 33.30 -13.94
C GLY A 19 12.35 32.98 -12.46
N GLN A 20 11.41 33.33 -11.59
CA GLN A 20 11.48 33.13 -10.14
C GLN A 20 10.28 32.33 -9.63
N HIS A 21 10.57 31.43 -8.68
CA HIS A 21 9.53 30.69 -7.95
C HIS A 21 8.94 31.51 -6.79
N LEU A 22 7.72 31.19 -6.41
CA LEU A 22 7.10 31.68 -5.17
C LEU A 22 7.96 31.31 -3.96
N LYS A 23 8.18 32.28 -3.08
CA LYS A 23 8.84 32.04 -1.78
C LYS A 23 7.84 31.45 -0.79
N ASP A 24 8.36 30.76 0.23
CA ASP A 24 7.52 30.13 1.27
C ASP A 24 6.54 31.13 1.91
N VAL A 25 7.02 32.33 2.26
CA VAL A 25 6.17 33.39 2.84
C VAL A 25 5.07 33.84 1.88
N GLU A 26 5.37 33.91 0.58
CA GLU A 26 4.42 34.32 -0.44
C GLU A 26 3.31 33.25 -0.62
N SER A 27 3.70 31.98 -0.61
CA SER A 27 2.76 30.85 -0.64
C SER A 27 1.84 30.83 0.60
N VAL A 28 2.37 31.13 1.77
CA VAL A 28 1.58 31.24 3.01
C VAL A 28 0.58 32.39 2.95
N ILE A 29 1.00 33.56 2.41
CA ILE A 29 0.12 34.73 2.23
C ILE A 29 -0.99 34.42 1.23
N LEU A 30 -0.71 33.77 0.10
CA LEU A 30 -1.71 33.37 -0.88
C LEU A 30 -2.71 32.38 -0.30
N ARG A 31 -2.25 31.38 0.41
CA ARG A 31 -3.11 30.38 1.08
C ARG A 31 -4.03 31.04 2.10
N GLY A 32 -3.51 31.96 2.91
CA GLY A 32 -4.31 32.70 3.87
C GLY A 32 -5.30 33.66 3.21
N ALA A 33 -4.90 34.38 2.16
CA ALA A 33 -5.77 35.26 1.41
C ALA A 33 -6.92 34.51 0.71
N TRP A 34 -6.66 33.33 0.17
CA TRP A 34 -7.68 32.44 -0.39
C TRP A 34 -8.72 32.01 0.63
N GLN A 35 -8.29 31.77 1.87
CA GLN A 35 -9.17 31.41 3.00
C GLN A 35 -9.80 32.62 3.71
N ALA A 36 -9.66 33.83 3.14
CA ALA A 36 -10.17 35.09 3.69
C ALA A 36 -9.61 35.42 5.12
N LYS A 37 -8.45 34.87 5.52
CA LYS A 37 -7.80 35.13 6.82
C LYS A 37 -7.22 36.53 6.90
N THR A 38 -7.19 37.15 8.09
CA THR A 38 -6.47 38.40 8.31
C THR A 38 -4.96 38.20 8.32
N TYR A 39 -4.15 39.24 8.14
CA TYR A 39 -2.70 39.11 8.22
C TYR A 39 -2.22 38.67 9.61
N GLU A 40 -2.97 38.98 10.66
CA GLU A 40 -2.75 38.51 12.04
C GLU A 40 -2.93 36.99 12.11
N GLN A 41 -4.06 36.49 11.59
CA GLN A 41 -4.33 35.06 11.53
C GLN A 41 -3.33 34.29 10.63
N ILE A 42 -2.79 34.93 9.60
CA ILE A 42 -1.75 34.33 8.76
C ILE A 42 -0.44 34.26 9.53
N ALA A 43 -0.08 35.32 10.25
CA ALA A 43 1.13 35.36 11.07
C ALA A 43 1.11 34.30 12.20
N ASP A 44 -0.06 34.07 12.81
CA ASP A 44 -0.25 33.05 13.86
C ASP A 44 -0.05 31.61 13.34
N THR A 45 -0.12 31.39 12.03
CA THR A 45 0.03 30.06 11.41
C THR A 45 1.42 29.81 10.82
N CYS A 46 2.37 30.74 10.95
CA CYS A 46 3.71 30.62 10.37
C CYS A 46 4.77 31.32 11.22
N ASP A 47 6.04 31.06 10.96
CA ASP A 47 7.19 31.62 11.68
C ASP A 47 7.56 33.05 11.28
N TYR A 48 6.66 33.79 10.61
CA TYR A 48 6.89 35.16 10.16
C TYR A 48 6.12 36.18 11.00
N SER A 49 6.78 37.27 11.39
CA SER A 49 6.14 38.33 12.18
C SER A 49 5.05 39.05 11.37
N LEU A 50 3.98 39.50 12.04
CA LEU A 50 2.91 40.29 11.44
C LEU A 50 3.43 41.53 10.69
N GLY A 51 4.44 42.24 11.30
CA GLY A 51 5.06 43.39 10.67
C GLY A 51 5.72 43.05 9.34
N TYR A 52 6.45 41.94 9.27
CA TYR A 52 7.11 41.51 8.04
C TYR A 52 6.07 41.11 6.95
N ILE A 53 5.06 40.35 7.33
CA ILE A 53 3.99 39.96 6.38
C ILE A 53 3.26 41.19 5.86
N LYS A 54 2.77 42.08 6.73
CA LYS A 54 1.91 43.20 6.36
C LYS A 54 2.64 44.33 5.65
N GLN A 55 3.89 44.61 6.03
CA GLN A 55 4.63 45.80 5.53
C GLN A 55 5.63 45.46 4.42
N VAL A 56 6.10 44.21 4.32
CA VAL A 56 7.16 43.85 3.40
C VAL A 56 6.74 42.78 2.41
N ALA A 57 6.32 41.60 2.88
CA ALA A 57 6.09 40.47 2.00
C ALA A 57 4.80 40.60 1.18
N ALA A 58 3.67 40.94 1.79
CA ALA A 58 2.39 41.05 1.09
C ALA A 58 2.36 42.18 0.05
N PRO A 59 2.83 43.42 0.33
CA PRO A 59 2.87 44.46 -0.69
C PRO A 59 3.73 44.09 -1.91
N LYS A 60 4.86 43.41 -1.68
CA LYS A 60 5.71 42.95 -2.78
C LYS A 60 5.02 41.86 -3.63
N LEU A 61 4.37 40.92 -2.96
CA LEU A 61 3.62 39.84 -3.62
C LEU A 61 2.48 40.40 -4.48
N TRP A 62 1.65 41.27 -3.90
CA TRP A 62 0.51 41.85 -4.65
C TRP A 62 0.97 42.70 -5.83
N LYS A 63 2.04 43.47 -5.67
CA LYS A 63 2.64 44.22 -6.76
C LYS A 63 3.17 43.32 -7.88
N LEU A 64 3.89 42.26 -7.53
CA LEU A 64 4.42 41.28 -8.47
C LEU A 64 3.30 40.59 -9.26
N LEU A 65 2.23 40.17 -8.57
CA LEU A 65 1.07 39.56 -9.20
C LEU A 65 0.34 40.53 -10.11
N SER A 66 0.21 41.79 -9.70
CA SER A 66 -0.40 42.83 -10.53
C SER A 66 0.40 43.08 -11.82
N GLU A 67 1.72 43.09 -11.73
CA GLU A 67 2.61 43.26 -12.89
C GLU A 67 2.53 42.08 -13.86
N VAL A 68 2.45 40.86 -13.33
CA VAL A 68 2.45 39.64 -14.15
C VAL A 68 1.08 39.33 -14.74
N LEU A 69 -0.01 39.59 -14.03
CA LEU A 69 -1.38 39.29 -14.47
C LEU A 69 -2.04 40.50 -15.17
N GLY A 70 -1.39 41.68 -15.17
CA GLY A 70 -1.86 42.87 -15.86
C GLY A 70 -3.04 43.59 -15.22
N GLU A 71 -3.39 43.25 -13.96
CA GLU A 71 -4.52 43.81 -13.21
C GLU A 71 -4.10 44.25 -11.82
N ASP A 72 -4.81 45.21 -11.23
CA ASP A 72 -4.52 45.67 -9.87
C ASP A 72 -5.01 44.64 -8.83
N ILE A 73 -4.08 43.85 -8.30
CA ILE A 73 -4.33 42.73 -7.40
C ILE A 73 -4.01 43.12 -5.96
N SER A 74 -4.96 42.83 -5.10
CA SER A 74 -4.85 43.03 -3.65
C SER A 74 -5.37 41.78 -2.91
N LYS A 75 -5.10 41.72 -1.61
CA LYS A 75 -5.63 40.66 -0.76
C LYS A 75 -7.15 40.47 -0.85
N THR A 76 -7.89 41.53 -1.05
CA THR A 76 -9.37 41.54 -1.04
C THR A 76 -9.99 41.13 -2.36
N ASN A 77 -9.32 41.36 -3.50
CA ASN A 77 -9.84 41.05 -4.84
C ASN A 77 -9.13 39.87 -5.52
N PHE A 78 -8.02 39.40 -4.94
CA PHE A 78 -7.17 38.35 -5.47
C PHE A 78 -7.95 37.10 -5.92
N ARG A 79 -8.83 36.58 -5.04
CA ARG A 79 -9.62 35.39 -5.32
C ARG A 79 -10.57 35.62 -6.51
N PHE A 80 -11.27 36.74 -6.51
CA PHE A 80 -12.22 37.09 -7.56
C PHE A 80 -11.54 37.27 -8.93
N ILE A 81 -10.40 37.97 -8.96
CA ILE A 81 -9.64 38.18 -10.20
C ILE A 81 -9.14 36.85 -10.77
N LEU A 82 -8.59 35.97 -9.93
CA LEU A 82 -8.12 34.67 -10.37
C LEU A 82 -9.25 33.76 -10.85
N GLU A 83 -10.38 33.72 -10.16
CA GLU A 83 -11.55 32.95 -10.58
C GLU A 83 -12.06 33.45 -11.95
N ARG A 84 -12.11 34.77 -12.18
CA ARG A 84 -12.48 35.37 -13.47
C ARG A 84 -11.46 35.07 -14.57
N LEU A 85 -10.16 35.28 -14.33
CA LEU A 85 -9.11 35.00 -15.33
C LEU A 85 -9.08 33.53 -15.71
N TRP A 86 -9.40 32.67 -14.75
CA TRP A 86 -9.53 31.23 -14.99
C TRP A 86 -10.74 30.91 -15.89
N GLU A 87 -11.88 31.55 -15.65
CA GLU A 87 -13.07 31.42 -16.51
C GLU A 87 -12.80 31.99 -17.92
N GLU A 88 -12.16 33.14 -18.03
CA GLU A 88 -11.75 33.73 -19.31
C GLU A 88 -10.75 32.87 -20.09
N LEU A 89 -9.81 32.24 -19.37
CA LEU A 89 -8.89 31.27 -19.97
C LEU A 89 -9.64 30.03 -20.47
N LEU A 90 -10.57 29.53 -19.70
CA LEU A 90 -11.45 28.43 -20.10
C LEU A 90 -12.34 28.80 -21.28
N GLU A 91 -12.87 30.02 -21.33
CA GLU A 91 -13.63 30.54 -22.47
C GLU A 91 -12.75 30.77 -23.70
N SER A 92 -11.55 31.32 -23.56
CA SER A 92 -10.62 31.51 -24.70
C SER A 92 -10.17 30.18 -25.30
N ILE A 93 -9.99 29.16 -24.49
CA ILE A 93 -9.75 27.77 -24.92
C ILE A 93 -11.00 27.23 -25.66
N ARG A 94 -12.20 27.54 -25.19
CA ARG A 94 -13.46 27.19 -25.87
C ARG A 94 -13.63 27.94 -27.22
N TYR A 95 -13.26 29.21 -27.29
CA TYR A 95 -13.39 30.02 -28.54
C TYR A 95 -12.30 29.74 -29.58
N SER A 96 -11.08 29.40 -29.16
CA SER A 96 -10.01 29.06 -30.13
C SER A 96 -10.25 27.69 -30.78
N SER A 97 -11.01 26.81 -30.14
CA SER A 97 -11.45 25.53 -30.73
C SER A 97 -12.69 25.66 -31.65
N ALA A 98 -13.45 26.79 -31.56
CA ALA A 98 -14.68 26.96 -32.34
C ALA A 98 -14.48 27.71 -33.67
N SER A 99 -13.35 28.40 -33.93
CA SER A 99 -13.17 29.25 -35.10
C SER A 99 -12.39 28.64 -36.27
N SER A 100 -12.10 27.35 -36.27
CA SER A 100 -11.27 26.73 -37.32
C SER A 100 -11.84 25.45 -37.95
N ILE A 101 -13.15 25.25 -37.97
CA ILE A 101 -13.69 24.08 -38.70
C ILE A 101 -14.94 24.46 -39.51
N ASN A 102 -14.76 24.49 -40.83
CA ASN A 102 -15.84 24.57 -41.81
C ASN A 102 -16.74 23.33 -41.73
N GLN A 103 -18.02 23.51 -41.38
CA GLN A 103 -19.02 22.45 -41.11
C GLN A 103 -19.40 21.57 -42.32
N THR A 104 -18.89 21.82 -43.50
CA THR A 104 -19.24 21.06 -44.74
C THR A 104 -18.25 19.95 -45.08
N ALA A 105 -17.01 19.98 -44.58
CA ALA A 105 -16.03 18.92 -44.84
C ALA A 105 -16.11 17.76 -43.82
N PHE A 106 -16.89 17.94 -42.73
CA PHE A 106 -16.91 16.99 -41.60
C PHE A 106 -17.93 15.83 -41.73
N ARG A 107 -18.85 15.93 -42.71
CA ARG A 107 -19.85 14.86 -42.91
C ARG A 107 -19.43 13.76 -43.88
N GLU A 108 -18.37 13.94 -44.66
CA GLU A 108 -17.89 12.90 -45.59
C GLU A 108 -16.64 12.14 -45.16
N SER A 109 -16.05 12.46 -43.98
CA SER A 109 -14.86 11.74 -43.45
C SER A 109 -15.14 10.79 -42.29
N LEU A 110 -16.41 10.43 -42.04
CA LEU A 110 -16.81 9.43 -41.07
C LEU A 110 -16.73 7.98 -41.60
N SER A 111 -15.90 7.74 -42.62
CA SER A 111 -15.51 6.39 -43.02
C SER A 111 -14.13 6.07 -42.48
N GLU A 112 -14.12 5.31 -41.41
CA GLU A 112 -13.07 4.35 -41.05
C GLU A 112 -11.62 4.79 -41.17
N THR A 113 -11.15 5.68 -40.30
CA THR A 113 -9.74 5.67 -39.92
C THR A 113 -9.62 5.23 -38.46
N PRO A 114 -8.91 4.14 -38.15
CA PRO A 114 -8.65 3.76 -36.77
C PRO A 114 -7.87 4.89 -36.11
N VAL A 115 -8.34 5.37 -34.95
CA VAL A 115 -7.63 6.30 -34.10
C VAL A 115 -6.25 5.67 -33.83
N LYS A 116 -5.20 6.22 -34.46
CA LYS A 116 -3.84 5.75 -34.22
C LYS A 116 -3.51 5.99 -32.75
N ASN A 117 -3.12 4.92 -32.07
CA ASN A 117 -2.53 4.91 -30.74
C ASN A 117 -1.45 5.98 -30.62
N SER A 118 -1.78 7.16 -30.19
CA SER A 118 -0.79 8.19 -29.92
C SER A 118 -1.19 8.98 -28.68
N GLU A 119 -0.32 9.00 -27.72
CA GLU A 119 -0.09 10.08 -26.77
C GLU A 119 -0.79 10.06 -25.39
N ASN A 120 -1.75 9.18 -25.06
CA ASN A 120 -2.36 9.19 -23.73
C ASN A 120 -1.73 8.21 -22.72
N TRP A 121 -0.51 7.80 -22.96
CA TRP A 121 0.25 6.87 -22.10
C TRP A 121 0.78 7.53 -20.81
N GLY A 122 0.59 8.80 -20.62
CA GLY A 122 1.24 9.72 -19.69
C GLY A 122 1.69 9.23 -18.31
N GLU A 123 1.15 8.13 -17.81
CA GLU A 123 1.43 7.61 -16.47
C GLU A 123 1.98 6.18 -16.46
N ILE A 124 2.20 5.55 -17.63
CA ILE A 124 2.75 4.18 -17.68
C ILE A 124 4.20 4.20 -17.21
N PRO A 125 4.55 3.43 -16.18
CA PRO A 125 5.91 3.38 -15.68
C PRO A 125 6.87 2.84 -16.73
N GLU A 126 8.05 3.44 -16.84
CA GLU A 126 9.12 2.91 -17.68
C GLU A 126 9.55 1.53 -17.17
N ILE A 127 9.57 0.56 -18.07
CA ILE A 127 9.98 -0.80 -17.75
C ILE A 127 11.48 -0.90 -17.95
N GLY A 128 12.21 -1.00 -16.86
CA GLY A 128 13.63 -1.30 -16.89
C GLY A 128 13.88 -2.77 -17.29
N VAL A 129 14.52 -3.56 -16.44
CA VAL A 129 14.73 -4.98 -16.70
C VAL A 129 13.54 -5.79 -16.24
N PHE A 130 13.01 -6.63 -17.12
CA PHE A 130 11.89 -7.53 -16.90
C PHE A 130 12.38 -8.97 -16.86
N TYR A 131 11.99 -9.73 -15.84
CA TYR A 131 12.45 -11.10 -15.60
C TYR A 131 11.27 -12.07 -15.64
N GLY A 132 11.41 -13.17 -16.38
CA GLY A 132 10.41 -14.25 -16.44
C GLY A 132 9.00 -13.81 -16.84
N ARG A 133 8.00 -14.31 -16.14
CA ARG A 133 6.57 -13.94 -16.28
C ARG A 133 5.93 -14.26 -17.63
N THR A 134 6.47 -15.22 -18.34
CA THR A 134 5.97 -15.59 -19.67
C THR A 134 4.56 -16.17 -19.64
N GLN A 135 4.26 -16.96 -18.60
CA GLN A 135 2.94 -17.59 -18.43
C GLN A 135 1.89 -16.55 -18.04
N GLU A 136 2.23 -15.66 -17.10
CA GLU A 136 1.31 -14.60 -16.65
C GLU A 136 1.01 -13.60 -17.78
N LEU A 137 2.01 -13.25 -18.60
CA LEU A 137 1.80 -12.41 -19.79
C LEU A 137 0.89 -13.12 -20.81
N ALA A 138 1.12 -14.41 -21.07
CA ALA A 138 0.28 -15.18 -21.97
C ALA A 138 -1.17 -15.26 -21.44
N THR A 139 -1.35 -15.47 -20.13
CA THR A 139 -2.66 -15.51 -19.48
C THR A 139 -3.39 -14.17 -19.60
N LEU A 140 -2.71 -13.05 -19.31
CA LEU A 140 -3.30 -11.72 -19.43
C LEU A 140 -3.68 -11.41 -20.88
N LYS A 141 -2.80 -11.74 -21.85
CA LYS A 141 -3.10 -11.59 -23.27
C LYS A 141 -4.32 -12.41 -23.68
N GLU A 142 -4.39 -13.67 -23.25
CA GLU A 142 -5.53 -14.55 -23.53
C GLU A 142 -6.84 -13.94 -23.00
N TRP A 143 -6.85 -13.47 -21.75
CA TRP A 143 -8.06 -12.89 -21.15
C TRP A 143 -8.48 -11.56 -21.78
N LEU A 144 -7.53 -10.66 -22.02
CA LEU A 144 -7.81 -9.29 -22.49
C LEU A 144 -8.10 -9.24 -24.01
N VAL A 145 -7.39 -10.05 -24.79
CA VAL A 145 -7.45 -9.99 -26.25
C VAL A 145 -8.42 -11.03 -26.83
N ASN A 146 -8.25 -12.31 -26.45
CA ASN A 146 -8.99 -13.42 -27.07
C ASN A 146 -10.35 -13.67 -26.38
N GLN A 147 -10.37 -13.65 -25.03
CA GLN A 147 -11.61 -13.90 -24.26
C GLN A 147 -12.43 -12.63 -24.00
N HIS A 148 -11.89 -11.45 -24.34
CA HIS A 148 -12.56 -10.15 -24.14
C HIS A 148 -13.10 -9.96 -22.71
N CYS A 149 -12.29 -10.35 -21.70
CA CYS A 149 -12.65 -10.14 -20.31
C CYS A 149 -12.83 -8.66 -20.01
N ARG A 150 -13.96 -8.31 -19.41
CA ARG A 150 -14.33 -6.91 -19.11
C ARG A 150 -13.58 -6.34 -17.90
N LEU A 151 -13.28 -7.19 -16.91
CA LEU A 151 -12.61 -6.78 -15.68
C LEU A 151 -11.59 -7.85 -15.28
N VAL A 152 -10.33 -7.44 -15.16
CA VAL A 152 -9.23 -8.33 -14.80
C VAL A 152 -8.51 -7.73 -13.59
N ALA A 153 -8.50 -8.42 -12.45
CA ALA A 153 -7.72 -8.04 -11.30
C ALA A 153 -6.33 -8.69 -11.33
N VAL A 154 -5.27 -7.90 -11.13
CA VAL A 154 -3.92 -8.38 -10.87
C VAL A 154 -3.58 -8.05 -9.42
N VAL A 155 -3.57 -9.06 -8.57
CA VAL A 155 -3.40 -8.90 -7.13
C VAL A 155 -2.17 -9.65 -6.63
N GLY A 156 -1.63 -9.26 -5.50
CA GLY A 156 -0.48 -9.90 -4.88
C GLY A 156 0.32 -8.96 -3.99
N MET A 157 1.33 -9.50 -3.35
CA MET A 157 2.15 -8.82 -2.36
C MET A 157 2.84 -7.56 -2.91
N GLY A 158 3.19 -6.61 -2.03
CA GLY A 158 4.03 -5.47 -2.37
C GLY A 158 5.36 -5.91 -2.98
N GLY A 159 5.84 -5.21 -4.02
CA GLY A 159 7.12 -5.53 -4.66
C GLY A 159 7.13 -6.74 -5.59
N VAL A 160 6.03 -7.51 -5.73
CA VAL A 160 5.98 -8.73 -6.57
C VAL A 160 6.00 -8.44 -8.08
N GLY A 161 5.84 -7.17 -8.49
CA GLY A 161 5.96 -6.75 -9.88
C GLY A 161 4.64 -6.63 -10.66
N LYS A 162 3.50 -6.39 -9.98
CA LYS A 162 2.18 -6.24 -10.61
C LYS A 162 2.13 -5.13 -11.67
N THR A 163 2.54 -3.92 -11.29
CA THR A 163 2.60 -2.75 -12.16
C THR A 163 3.50 -2.99 -13.38
N THR A 164 4.69 -3.59 -13.15
CA THR A 164 5.65 -3.92 -14.20
C THR A 164 5.10 -4.97 -15.17
N LEU A 165 4.39 -5.99 -14.65
CA LEU A 165 3.72 -7.01 -15.46
C LEU A 165 2.62 -6.39 -16.34
N ALA A 166 1.79 -5.53 -15.76
CA ALA A 166 0.73 -4.84 -16.47
C ALA A 166 1.30 -3.93 -17.57
N ALA A 167 2.32 -3.13 -17.26
CA ALA A 167 2.98 -2.27 -18.23
C ALA A 167 3.60 -3.09 -19.38
N LYS A 168 4.23 -4.25 -19.07
CA LYS A 168 4.77 -5.16 -20.09
C LYS A 168 3.68 -5.78 -20.95
N CYS A 169 2.57 -6.18 -20.34
CA CYS A 169 1.41 -6.69 -21.05
C CYS A 169 0.85 -5.62 -22.01
N VAL A 170 0.63 -4.40 -21.53
CA VAL A 170 0.17 -3.27 -22.35
C VAL A 170 1.07 -3.04 -23.55
N GLN A 171 2.40 -3.02 -23.38
CA GLN A 171 3.34 -2.89 -24.50
C GLN A 171 3.14 -3.95 -25.59
N GLN A 172 2.75 -5.17 -25.21
CA GLN A 172 2.56 -6.28 -26.16
C GLN A 172 1.22 -6.27 -26.87
N ILE A 173 0.18 -5.73 -26.23
CA ILE A 173 -1.21 -5.81 -26.73
C ILE A 173 -1.81 -4.48 -27.14
N GLN A 174 -1.04 -3.39 -27.10
CA GLN A 174 -1.54 -2.03 -27.35
C GLN A 174 -2.24 -1.87 -28.70
N THR A 175 -1.81 -2.59 -29.71
CA THR A 175 -2.39 -2.53 -31.07
C THR A 175 -3.79 -3.14 -31.17
N GLU A 176 -4.22 -3.90 -30.15
CA GLU A 176 -5.51 -4.57 -30.09
C GLU A 176 -6.63 -3.68 -29.52
N PHE A 177 -6.28 -2.46 -29.07
CA PHE A 177 -7.19 -1.51 -28.45
C PHE A 177 -7.17 -0.17 -29.18
N ASP A 178 -8.34 0.48 -29.26
CA ASP A 178 -8.48 1.82 -29.85
C ASP A 178 -7.81 2.87 -28.95
N LEU A 179 -7.92 2.70 -27.61
CA LEU A 179 -7.40 3.62 -26.62
C LEU A 179 -6.89 2.89 -25.39
N ILE A 180 -5.78 3.39 -24.82
CA ILE A 180 -5.23 2.91 -23.55
C ILE A 180 -5.22 4.06 -22.56
N ILE A 181 -5.80 3.80 -21.38
CA ILE A 181 -5.92 4.76 -20.28
C ILE A 181 -5.26 4.14 -19.06
N TRP A 182 -4.16 4.73 -18.58
CA TRP A 182 -3.50 4.35 -17.33
C TRP A 182 -3.75 5.42 -16.27
N ARG A 183 -4.16 4.99 -15.07
CA ARG A 183 -4.34 5.87 -13.90
C ARG A 183 -3.72 5.26 -12.67
N ASP A 184 -2.87 6.06 -12.05
CA ASP A 184 -2.28 5.77 -10.75
C ASP A 184 -3.17 6.34 -9.65
N LEU A 185 -3.68 5.47 -8.78
CA LEU A 185 -4.62 5.84 -7.72
C LEU A 185 -3.93 6.07 -6.35
N ARG A 186 -2.61 6.25 -6.31
CA ARG A 186 -1.88 6.54 -5.06
C ARG A 186 -2.32 7.84 -4.39
N GLN A 187 -2.85 8.79 -5.13
CA GLN A 187 -3.33 10.08 -4.60
C GLN A 187 -4.79 10.03 -4.15
N ASP A 188 -5.38 8.84 -4.08
CA ASP A 188 -6.75 8.62 -3.60
C ASP A 188 -7.81 9.50 -4.30
N PRO A 189 -7.91 9.51 -5.63
CA PRO A 189 -8.91 10.32 -6.30
C PRO A 189 -10.31 9.80 -5.99
N LEU A 190 -11.25 10.70 -5.71
CA LEU A 190 -12.67 10.34 -5.70
C LEU A 190 -13.07 9.82 -7.07
N LEU A 191 -13.98 8.84 -7.15
CA LEU A 191 -14.40 8.26 -8.43
C LEU A 191 -14.90 9.33 -9.42
N SER A 192 -15.61 10.35 -8.92
CA SER A 192 -16.08 11.47 -9.74
C SER A 192 -14.93 12.28 -10.36
N GLN A 193 -13.84 12.48 -9.63
CA GLN A 193 -12.63 13.14 -10.13
C GLN A 193 -11.96 12.28 -11.19
N LEU A 194 -11.76 10.99 -10.91
CA LEU A 194 -11.20 10.03 -11.86
C LEU A 194 -11.98 9.99 -13.18
N LEU A 195 -13.32 9.84 -13.10
CA LEU A 195 -14.16 9.80 -14.29
C LEU A 195 -14.15 11.14 -15.04
N THR A 196 -14.13 12.27 -14.32
CA THR A 196 -14.01 13.60 -14.93
C THR A 196 -12.68 13.77 -15.67
N GLU A 197 -11.57 13.32 -15.07
CA GLU A 197 -10.25 13.35 -15.73
C GLU A 197 -10.21 12.48 -16.98
N ILE A 198 -10.75 11.26 -16.91
CA ILE A 198 -10.85 10.37 -18.07
C ILE A 198 -11.73 11.02 -19.15
N SER A 199 -12.88 11.58 -18.78
CA SER A 199 -13.77 12.26 -19.74
C SER A 199 -13.07 13.41 -20.44
N ARG A 200 -12.30 14.25 -19.73
CA ARG A 200 -11.51 15.35 -20.36
C ARG A 200 -10.49 14.86 -21.37
N LEU A 201 -9.84 13.73 -21.12
CA LEU A 201 -8.91 13.14 -22.10
C LEU A 201 -9.64 12.67 -23.37
N ILE A 202 -10.88 12.23 -23.21
CA ILE A 202 -11.75 11.81 -24.29
C ILE A 202 -12.35 13.01 -25.02
N GLU A 203 -12.68 14.10 -24.30
CA GLU A 203 -13.27 15.34 -24.82
C GLU A 203 -12.39 16.07 -25.83
N SER A 204 -11.07 15.87 -25.80
CA SER A 204 -10.19 16.33 -26.88
C SER A 204 -10.62 15.79 -28.27
N GLN A 205 -11.51 14.81 -28.30
CA GLN A 205 -12.04 14.18 -29.52
C GLN A 205 -13.56 14.37 -29.73
N GLN A 206 -14.38 14.61 -28.68
CA GLN A 206 -15.83 14.86 -28.80
C GLN A 206 -16.36 15.61 -27.57
N SER A 207 -17.32 16.53 -27.78
CA SER A 207 -17.94 17.34 -26.73
C SER A 207 -18.89 16.49 -25.86
N TYR A 208 -18.42 16.03 -24.71
CA TYR A 208 -19.24 15.37 -23.70
C TYR A 208 -19.62 16.33 -22.57
N LEU A 209 -20.90 16.38 -22.20
CA LEU A 209 -21.38 17.10 -21.01
C LEU A 209 -21.01 16.26 -19.79
N ILE A 210 -20.21 16.81 -18.89
CA ILE A 210 -19.87 16.15 -17.62
C ILE A 210 -21.13 16.12 -16.75
N ALA A 211 -21.67 14.92 -16.55
CA ALA A 211 -22.82 14.74 -15.66
C ALA A 211 -22.48 15.12 -14.21
N GLN A 212 -23.37 15.81 -13.53
CA GLN A 212 -23.17 16.21 -12.13
C GLN A 212 -23.34 15.04 -11.15
N ASP A 213 -24.16 14.06 -11.51
CA ASP A 213 -24.41 12.87 -10.69
C ASP A 213 -23.44 11.74 -11.01
N ILE A 214 -22.89 11.09 -9.99
CA ILE A 214 -21.88 10.03 -10.13
C ILE A 214 -22.43 8.80 -10.88
N ASP A 215 -23.70 8.45 -10.72
CA ASP A 215 -24.31 7.33 -11.42
C ASP A 215 -24.45 7.61 -12.91
N ALA A 216 -24.74 8.86 -13.27
CA ALA A 216 -24.74 9.32 -14.65
C ALA A 216 -23.33 9.29 -15.25
N GLN A 217 -22.30 9.76 -14.50
CA GLN A 217 -20.89 9.68 -14.92
C GLN A 217 -20.45 8.23 -15.18
N ILE A 218 -20.79 7.28 -14.29
CA ILE A 218 -20.50 5.85 -14.49
C ILE A 218 -21.21 5.34 -15.76
N THR A 219 -22.45 5.74 -15.98
CA THR A 219 -23.22 5.33 -17.17
C THR A 219 -22.60 5.87 -18.46
N GLU A 220 -22.20 7.14 -18.49
CA GLU A 220 -21.51 7.76 -19.63
C GLU A 220 -20.17 7.04 -19.92
N PHE A 221 -19.40 6.75 -18.87
CA PHE A 221 -18.15 6.00 -19.01
C PHE A 221 -18.38 4.59 -19.58
N ILE A 222 -19.38 3.86 -19.11
CA ILE A 222 -19.72 2.53 -19.66
C ILE A 222 -20.18 2.64 -21.11
N ASN A 223 -20.94 3.68 -21.48
CA ASN A 223 -21.34 3.91 -22.87
C ASN A 223 -20.12 4.18 -23.76
N PHE A 224 -19.14 4.93 -23.26
CA PHE A 224 -17.87 5.12 -23.95
C PHE A 224 -17.14 3.78 -24.16
N LEU A 225 -17.06 2.93 -23.12
CA LEU A 225 -16.46 1.59 -23.21
C LEU A 225 -17.23 0.63 -24.16
N ARG A 226 -18.50 0.92 -24.47
CA ARG A 226 -19.29 0.22 -25.50
C ARG A 226 -18.94 0.70 -26.91
N GLN A 227 -18.69 1.98 -27.05
CA GLN A 227 -18.39 2.61 -28.35
C GLN A 227 -16.97 2.32 -28.81
N TYR A 228 -15.99 2.40 -27.91
CA TYR A 228 -14.56 2.19 -28.19
C TYR A 228 -14.04 0.95 -27.47
N ARG A 229 -13.09 0.25 -28.08
CA ARG A 229 -12.38 -0.85 -27.43
C ARG A 229 -11.20 -0.30 -26.64
N CYS A 230 -11.44 0.03 -25.39
CA CYS A 230 -10.45 0.60 -24.50
C CYS A 230 -9.79 -0.44 -23.59
N LEU A 231 -8.52 -0.22 -23.24
CA LEU A 231 -7.87 -0.86 -22.12
C LEU A 231 -7.61 0.19 -21.03
N VAL A 232 -8.35 0.07 -19.93
CA VAL A 232 -8.23 0.99 -18.77
C VAL A 232 -7.48 0.30 -17.66
N ILE A 233 -6.39 0.89 -17.20
CA ILE A 233 -5.57 0.37 -16.11
C ILE A 233 -5.73 1.29 -14.89
N LEU A 234 -6.19 0.72 -13.77
CA LEU A 234 -6.30 1.37 -12.47
C LEU A 234 -5.25 0.75 -11.55
N ASP A 235 -4.14 1.45 -11.36
CA ASP A 235 -2.99 0.97 -10.60
C ASP A 235 -2.96 1.55 -9.19
N ALA A 236 -2.25 0.87 -8.28
CA ALA A 236 -2.04 1.28 -6.90
C ALA A 236 -3.34 1.51 -6.09
N THR A 237 -4.33 0.64 -6.29
CA THR A 237 -5.68 0.77 -5.73
C THR A 237 -5.77 0.50 -4.21
N THR A 238 -4.66 0.19 -3.55
CA THR A 238 -4.62 -0.18 -2.12
C THR A 238 -5.14 0.92 -1.22
N ASN A 239 -4.86 2.18 -1.54
CA ASN A 239 -5.25 3.32 -0.73
C ASN A 239 -6.76 3.60 -0.72
N LEU A 240 -7.52 3.03 -1.66
CA LEU A 240 -8.99 3.13 -1.68
C LEU A 240 -9.63 2.28 -0.59
N GLN A 241 -8.87 1.39 0.03
CA GLN A 241 -9.34 0.44 1.03
C GLN A 241 -9.08 0.98 2.44
N GLN A 242 -9.93 0.57 3.38
CA GLN A 242 -9.84 1.02 4.75
C GLN A 242 -8.72 0.27 5.48
N SER A 243 -7.80 1.03 6.10
CA SER A 243 -6.83 0.49 7.04
C SER A 243 -7.52 0.00 8.32
N SER A 244 -6.91 -0.96 9.00
CA SER A 244 -7.40 -1.53 10.28
C SER A 244 -8.78 -2.23 10.21
N HIS A 245 -9.17 -2.67 9.00
CA HIS A 245 -10.38 -3.46 8.75
C HIS A 245 -10.07 -4.65 7.86
N THR A 246 -10.95 -5.66 7.86
CA THR A 246 -10.83 -6.83 6.97
C THR A 246 -10.84 -6.43 5.49
N ALA A 247 -10.14 -7.20 4.64
CA ALA A 247 -9.99 -6.90 3.22
C ALA A 247 -11.32 -6.76 2.48
N GLY A 248 -11.38 -5.84 1.54
CA GLY A 248 -12.55 -5.57 0.71
C GLY A 248 -13.50 -4.50 1.26
N HIS A 249 -13.14 -3.84 2.36
CA HIS A 249 -13.84 -2.65 2.83
C HIS A 249 -13.18 -1.40 2.26
N TYR A 250 -14.00 -0.53 1.66
CA TYR A 250 -13.52 0.76 1.15
C TYR A 250 -13.46 1.77 2.29
N ARG A 251 -12.51 2.69 2.18
CA ARG A 251 -12.42 3.85 3.04
C ARG A 251 -13.68 4.72 2.86
N GLU A 252 -14.09 5.44 3.90
CA GLU A 252 -15.23 6.36 3.85
C GLU A 252 -15.14 7.33 2.65
N GLY A 253 -16.19 7.37 1.85
CA GLY A 253 -16.28 8.14 0.60
C GLY A 253 -15.77 7.41 -0.65
N PHE A 254 -15.22 6.19 -0.53
CA PHE A 254 -14.72 5.39 -1.65
C PHE A 254 -15.58 4.15 -1.96
N GLU A 255 -16.67 3.91 -1.24
CA GLU A 255 -17.58 2.76 -1.41
C GLU A 255 -18.18 2.71 -2.83
N ILE A 256 -18.28 3.84 -3.48
CA ILE A 256 -18.78 3.97 -4.84
C ILE A 256 -17.91 3.22 -5.87
N TYR A 257 -16.60 3.00 -5.57
CA TYR A 257 -15.75 2.16 -6.40
C TYR A 257 -16.24 0.70 -6.47
N GLY A 258 -16.82 0.19 -5.38
CA GLY A 258 -17.46 -1.13 -5.38
C GLY A 258 -18.62 -1.21 -6.36
N LYS A 259 -19.51 -0.20 -6.38
CA LYS A 259 -20.60 -0.10 -7.34
C LYS A 259 -20.07 0.01 -8.78
N PHE A 260 -19.04 0.81 -8.99
CA PHE A 260 -18.37 0.98 -10.28
C PHE A 260 -17.82 -0.35 -10.80
N LEU A 261 -17.04 -1.08 -9.99
CA LEU A 261 -16.49 -2.39 -10.35
C LEU A 261 -17.58 -3.40 -10.66
N LYS A 262 -18.67 -3.42 -9.86
CA LYS A 262 -19.81 -4.30 -10.10
C LYS A 262 -20.47 -4.02 -11.45
N ARG A 263 -20.71 -2.77 -11.79
CA ARG A 263 -21.28 -2.36 -13.08
C ARG A 263 -20.35 -2.71 -14.24
N LEU A 264 -19.04 -2.44 -14.13
CA LEU A 264 -18.04 -2.84 -15.14
C LEU A 264 -18.02 -4.34 -15.41
N GLY A 265 -18.14 -5.17 -14.36
CA GLY A 265 -18.17 -6.61 -14.52
C GLY A 265 -19.48 -7.15 -15.11
N GLN A 266 -20.62 -6.54 -14.78
CA GLN A 266 -21.95 -7.04 -15.14
C GLN A 266 -22.50 -6.49 -16.46
N GLU A 267 -22.28 -5.18 -16.73
CA GLU A 267 -22.81 -4.56 -17.94
C GLU A 267 -21.95 -4.89 -19.16
N TYR A 268 -22.63 -5.09 -20.31
CA TYR A 268 -21.94 -5.40 -21.56
C TYR A 268 -21.17 -4.18 -22.09
N HIS A 269 -19.91 -4.37 -22.37
CA HIS A 269 -19.05 -3.46 -23.14
C HIS A 269 -17.91 -4.26 -23.82
N ARG A 270 -17.25 -3.69 -24.83
CA ARG A 270 -16.19 -4.35 -25.60
C ARG A 270 -14.77 -4.04 -25.14
N SER A 271 -14.66 -3.28 -24.07
CA SER A 271 -13.41 -2.80 -23.47
C SER A 271 -12.99 -3.71 -22.31
N SER A 272 -11.76 -3.54 -21.85
CA SER A 272 -11.22 -4.24 -20.69
C SER A 272 -10.74 -3.23 -19.64
N VAL A 273 -11.03 -3.51 -18.36
CA VAL A 273 -10.51 -2.75 -17.22
C VAL A 273 -9.60 -3.65 -16.40
N MET A 274 -8.37 -3.20 -16.14
CA MET A 274 -7.40 -3.90 -15.30
C MET A 274 -7.30 -3.19 -13.95
N TRP A 275 -7.57 -3.91 -12.87
CA TRP A 275 -7.46 -3.46 -11.50
C TRP A 275 -6.17 -4.01 -10.88
N ILE A 276 -5.25 -3.15 -10.43
CA ILE A 276 -3.98 -3.56 -9.86
C ILE A 276 -3.90 -3.15 -8.40
N GLY A 277 -3.83 -4.12 -7.49
CA GLY A 277 -3.82 -3.86 -6.06
C GLY A 277 -3.12 -4.94 -5.24
N ARG A 278 -3.01 -4.71 -3.93
CA ARG A 278 -2.48 -5.71 -3.00
C ARG A 278 -3.52 -6.76 -2.67
N GLU A 279 -4.79 -6.38 -2.62
CA GLU A 279 -5.90 -7.27 -2.29
C GLU A 279 -6.97 -7.29 -3.37
N LYS A 280 -7.73 -8.36 -3.39
CA LYS A 280 -8.85 -8.55 -4.33
C LYS A 280 -10.11 -7.89 -3.76
N PRO A 281 -10.72 -6.91 -4.47
CA PRO A 281 -12.02 -6.37 -4.08
C PRO A 281 -13.08 -7.46 -3.97
N LYS A 282 -13.99 -7.31 -3.00
CA LYS A 282 -15.06 -8.28 -2.76
C LYS A 282 -15.97 -8.48 -3.98
N GLU A 283 -16.24 -7.41 -4.73
CA GLU A 283 -17.05 -7.45 -5.94
C GLU A 283 -16.40 -8.32 -7.01
N ILE A 284 -15.08 -8.19 -7.21
CA ILE A 284 -14.34 -9.03 -8.14
C ILE A 284 -14.28 -10.47 -7.63
N ALA A 285 -14.09 -10.68 -6.32
CA ALA A 285 -14.08 -12.02 -5.75
C ALA A 285 -15.40 -12.77 -5.97
N LEU A 286 -16.54 -12.06 -5.91
CA LEU A 286 -17.87 -12.63 -6.15
C LEU A 286 -18.18 -12.90 -7.62
N MET A 287 -17.60 -12.13 -8.55
CA MET A 287 -17.89 -12.21 -9.98
C MET A 287 -16.87 -13.03 -10.77
N ALA A 288 -15.68 -13.24 -10.24
CA ALA A 288 -14.59 -13.90 -10.95
C ALA A 288 -14.82 -15.41 -11.06
N GLY A 289 -14.60 -15.97 -12.26
CA GLY A 289 -14.73 -17.41 -12.52
C GLY A 289 -14.16 -17.82 -13.87
N GLU A 290 -13.93 -19.11 -14.10
CA GLU A 290 -13.24 -19.62 -15.30
C GLU A 290 -13.94 -19.25 -16.62
N ASN A 291 -15.25 -19.15 -16.64
CA ASN A 291 -16.02 -18.80 -17.84
C ASN A 291 -16.76 -17.46 -17.70
N CYS A 292 -16.28 -16.59 -16.79
CA CYS A 292 -16.87 -15.29 -16.54
C CYS A 292 -16.08 -14.19 -17.24
N PRO A 293 -16.71 -13.05 -17.58
CA PRO A 293 -16.02 -11.90 -18.14
C PRO A 293 -15.19 -11.14 -17.09
N VAL A 294 -15.16 -11.62 -15.85
CA VAL A 294 -14.36 -11.11 -14.74
C VAL A 294 -13.35 -12.17 -14.33
N ARG A 295 -12.09 -11.81 -14.29
CA ARG A 295 -10.96 -12.69 -13.96
C ARG A 295 -10.09 -12.09 -12.87
N SER A 296 -9.33 -12.94 -12.20
CA SER A 296 -8.36 -12.50 -11.19
C SER A 296 -7.09 -13.33 -11.30
N LEU A 297 -5.95 -12.65 -11.48
CA LEU A 297 -4.61 -13.22 -11.44
C LEU A 297 -3.97 -12.89 -10.09
N SER A 298 -3.69 -13.90 -9.28
CA SER A 298 -2.87 -13.76 -8.06
C SER A 298 -1.41 -13.95 -8.45
N LEU A 299 -0.65 -12.83 -8.44
CA LEU A 299 0.74 -12.83 -8.87
C LEU A 299 1.64 -13.30 -7.73
N GLN A 300 2.30 -14.44 -7.95
CA GLN A 300 3.29 -15.00 -7.03
C GLN A 300 4.69 -14.43 -7.32
N GLY A 301 5.69 -14.78 -6.50
CA GLY A 301 7.09 -14.43 -6.76
C GLY A 301 7.62 -15.03 -8.08
N LEU A 302 8.82 -14.63 -8.46
CA LEU A 302 9.53 -15.22 -9.59
C LEU A 302 9.96 -16.65 -9.26
N ASP A 303 9.96 -17.48 -10.28
CA ASP A 303 10.55 -18.81 -10.26
C ASP A 303 12.10 -18.76 -10.42
N SER A 304 12.67 -19.75 -11.05
CA SER A 304 14.11 -19.79 -11.39
C SER A 304 14.60 -18.58 -12.21
N SER A 305 13.70 -17.84 -12.87
CA SER A 305 14.03 -16.60 -13.58
C SER A 305 14.58 -15.49 -12.65
N ALA A 306 14.32 -15.57 -11.35
CA ALA A 306 14.92 -14.70 -10.35
C ALA A 306 16.47 -14.76 -10.35
N LYS A 307 17.08 -15.87 -10.79
CA LYS A 307 18.54 -16.01 -10.92
C LYS A 307 19.17 -14.95 -11.83
N GLU A 308 18.41 -14.43 -12.80
CA GLU A 308 18.88 -13.34 -13.67
C GLU A 308 19.19 -12.05 -12.87
N ILE A 309 18.46 -11.80 -11.77
CA ILE A 309 18.73 -10.68 -10.85
C ILE A 309 20.12 -10.83 -10.26
N PHE A 310 20.47 -12.05 -9.80
CA PHE A 310 21.73 -12.35 -9.15
C PHE A 310 22.90 -12.32 -10.12
N GLN A 311 22.70 -12.85 -11.34
CA GLN A 311 23.67 -12.78 -12.42
C GLN A 311 24.02 -11.33 -12.76
N LYS A 312 22.99 -10.47 -12.92
CA LYS A 312 23.18 -9.05 -13.22
C LYS A 312 23.91 -8.31 -12.09
N LYS A 313 23.67 -8.71 -10.84
CA LYS A 313 24.35 -8.18 -9.65
C LYS A 313 25.69 -8.85 -9.38
N LYS A 314 26.12 -9.83 -10.21
CA LYS A 314 27.38 -10.57 -10.10
C LYS A 314 27.55 -11.24 -8.72
N LEU A 315 26.47 -11.82 -8.18
CA LEU A 315 26.56 -12.58 -6.95
C LEU A 315 27.33 -13.88 -7.17
N LEU A 316 28.01 -14.32 -6.12
CA LEU A 316 28.79 -15.56 -6.07
C LEU A 316 27.94 -16.70 -5.49
N ASP A 317 28.49 -17.92 -5.49
CA ASP A 317 27.87 -19.12 -4.91
C ASP A 317 26.52 -19.51 -5.56
N PRO A 318 26.50 -19.79 -6.91
CA PRO A 318 25.24 -20.06 -7.64
C PRO A 318 24.42 -21.22 -7.06
N ASP A 319 25.06 -22.17 -6.41
CA ASP A 319 24.44 -23.35 -5.81
C ASP A 319 23.51 -22.98 -4.62
N THR A 320 23.69 -21.80 -4.04
CA THR A 320 22.89 -21.29 -2.91
C THR A 320 21.78 -20.31 -3.35
N TRP A 321 21.65 -20.03 -4.64
CA TRP A 321 20.68 -19.04 -5.14
C TRP A 321 19.24 -19.51 -4.99
N ASP A 322 18.98 -20.81 -5.10
CA ASP A 322 17.64 -21.37 -4.93
C ASP A 322 17.18 -21.21 -3.47
N ASP A 323 18.06 -21.36 -2.49
CA ASP A 323 17.77 -21.13 -1.07
C ASP A 323 17.38 -19.66 -0.84
N LEU A 324 18.13 -18.73 -1.49
CA LEU A 324 17.83 -17.29 -1.40
C LEU A 324 16.48 -16.95 -2.06
N ILE A 325 16.16 -17.55 -3.21
CA ILE A 325 14.86 -17.38 -3.88
C ILE A 325 13.73 -17.89 -2.99
N GLN A 326 13.89 -19.07 -2.38
CA GLN A 326 12.90 -19.65 -1.48
C GLN A 326 12.70 -18.78 -0.24
N LEU A 327 13.77 -18.27 0.36
CA LEU A 327 13.72 -17.43 1.56
C LEU A 327 12.85 -16.18 1.36
N TYR A 328 12.96 -15.54 0.19
CA TYR A 328 12.16 -14.36 -0.19
C TYR A 328 10.99 -14.69 -1.12
N ARG A 329 10.65 -15.98 -1.28
CA ARG A 329 9.58 -16.49 -2.17
C ARG A 329 9.59 -15.84 -3.56
N GLY A 330 10.78 -15.59 -4.09
CA GLY A 330 10.94 -15.00 -5.42
C GLY A 330 10.43 -13.56 -5.55
N ASN A 331 10.18 -12.82 -4.48
CA ASN A 331 9.73 -11.42 -4.57
C ASN A 331 10.82 -10.55 -5.23
N PRO A 332 10.58 -9.99 -6.44
CA PRO A 332 11.63 -9.30 -7.20
C PRO A 332 12.24 -8.10 -6.49
N LEU A 333 11.42 -7.34 -5.74
CA LEU A 333 11.90 -6.17 -5.01
C LEU A 333 12.76 -6.60 -3.83
N ALA A 334 12.29 -7.55 -3.03
CA ALA A 334 13.05 -8.10 -1.92
C ALA A 334 14.39 -8.71 -2.40
N LEU A 335 14.37 -9.48 -3.48
CA LEU A 335 15.59 -10.08 -4.05
C LEU A 335 16.56 -9.02 -4.58
N LYS A 336 16.09 -7.91 -5.15
CA LYS A 336 16.95 -6.80 -5.57
C LYS A 336 17.60 -6.08 -4.39
N ILE A 337 16.84 -5.81 -3.32
CA ILE A 337 17.35 -5.18 -2.09
C ILE A 337 18.43 -6.07 -1.48
N VAL A 338 18.11 -7.35 -1.27
CA VAL A 338 19.04 -8.31 -0.66
C VAL A 338 20.27 -8.54 -1.52
N ALA A 339 20.12 -8.63 -2.85
CA ALA A 339 21.25 -8.76 -3.76
C ALA A 339 22.21 -7.55 -3.68
N ASN A 340 21.69 -6.33 -3.51
CA ASN A 340 22.52 -5.15 -3.27
C ASN A 340 23.29 -5.28 -1.94
N THR A 341 22.60 -5.64 -0.86
CA THR A 341 23.22 -5.83 0.46
C THR A 341 24.29 -6.94 0.44
N ILE A 342 24.03 -8.06 -0.23
CA ILE A 342 25.00 -9.14 -0.38
C ILE A 342 26.22 -8.63 -1.14
N GLN A 343 26.02 -7.85 -2.19
CA GLN A 343 27.13 -7.28 -2.96
C GLN A 343 27.98 -6.31 -2.13
N GLU A 344 27.33 -5.45 -1.36
CA GLU A 344 27.98 -4.37 -0.61
C GLU A 344 28.66 -4.87 0.68
N LEU A 345 27.97 -5.71 1.46
CA LEU A 345 28.42 -6.11 2.79
C LEU A 345 29.13 -7.48 2.81
N PHE A 346 28.84 -8.37 1.85
CA PHE A 346 29.39 -9.73 1.82
C PHE A 346 30.23 -9.99 0.57
N GLY A 347 30.59 -8.95 -0.20
CA GLY A 347 31.41 -9.08 -1.40
C GLY A 347 30.80 -10.02 -2.45
N GLY A 348 29.49 -10.08 -2.53
CA GLY A 348 28.74 -10.92 -3.45
C GLY A 348 28.53 -12.38 -2.99
N LYS A 349 29.04 -12.81 -1.84
CA LYS A 349 28.95 -14.20 -1.35
C LYS A 349 27.59 -14.47 -0.69
N VAL A 350 26.71 -15.18 -1.40
CA VAL A 350 25.38 -15.57 -0.90
C VAL A 350 25.48 -16.51 0.29
N SER A 351 26.39 -17.47 0.26
CA SER A 351 26.61 -18.41 1.35
C SER A 351 27.02 -17.74 2.69
N ALA A 352 27.72 -16.60 2.62
CA ALA A 352 28.07 -15.82 3.81
C ALA A 352 26.87 -15.08 4.39
N PHE A 353 25.98 -14.58 3.54
CA PHE A 353 24.73 -13.95 3.95
C PHE A 353 23.76 -14.96 4.58
N LEU A 354 23.55 -16.14 3.96
CA LEU A 354 22.63 -17.15 4.45
C LEU A 354 23.00 -17.72 5.84
N LYS A 355 24.26 -17.53 6.28
CA LYS A 355 24.70 -17.86 7.63
C LYS A 355 24.26 -16.83 8.68
N GLN A 356 23.74 -15.69 8.28
CA GLN A 356 23.22 -14.69 9.20
C GLN A 356 21.83 -15.10 9.68
N GLU A 357 21.56 -14.86 10.97
CA GLU A 357 20.23 -15.15 11.54
C GLU A 357 19.19 -14.08 11.15
N THR A 358 19.62 -12.90 10.70
CA THR A 358 18.74 -11.78 10.36
C THR A 358 18.51 -11.73 8.84
N ILE A 359 17.27 -11.96 8.42
CA ILE A 359 16.86 -11.93 7.01
C ILE A 359 15.95 -10.74 6.66
N VAL A 360 15.46 -10.01 7.66
CA VAL A 360 14.61 -8.80 7.51
C VAL A 360 15.37 -7.61 8.07
N PHE A 361 15.61 -6.61 7.22
CA PHE A 361 16.39 -5.42 7.55
C PHE A 361 16.09 -4.26 6.59
N GLY A 362 16.39 -3.01 7.02
CA GLY A 362 16.32 -1.81 6.18
C GLY A 362 15.00 -1.69 5.40
N GLU A 363 15.05 -1.42 4.12
CA GLU A 363 13.91 -1.21 3.24
C GLU A 363 12.91 -2.38 3.20
N LEU A 364 13.31 -3.61 3.61
CA LEU A 364 12.38 -4.73 3.72
C LEU A 364 11.42 -4.56 4.90
N ASN A 365 11.87 -3.95 6.00
CA ASN A 365 10.98 -3.60 7.11
C ASN A 365 9.93 -2.59 6.64
N ASP A 366 10.33 -1.52 5.95
CA ASP A 366 9.41 -0.46 5.49
C ASP A 366 8.28 -1.04 4.61
N ILE A 367 8.62 -1.98 3.71
CA ILE A 367 7.64 -2.66 2.84
C ILE A 367 6.64 -3.49 3.66
N LEU A 368 7.11 -4.16 4.72
CA LEU A 368 6.27 -5.00 5.57
C LEU A 368 5.48 -4.15 6.57
N ASP A 369 6.07 -3.08 7.12
CA ASP A 369 5.39 -2.11 7.99
C ASP A 369 4.17 -1.51 7.28
N GLU A 370 4.34 -1.06 6.03
CA GLU A 370 3.24 -0.55 5.21
C GLU A 370 2.11 -1.60 5.02
N GLN A 371 2.44 -2.88 4.94
CA GLN A 371 1.41 -3.93 4.84
C GLN A 371 0.70 -4.20 6.17
N PHE A 372 1.45 -4.14 7.26
CA PHE A 372 0.94 -4.38 8.60
C PHE A 372 0.00 -3.28 9.11
N GLU A 373 0.26 -2.02 8.73
CA GLU A 373 -0.60 -0.86 9.05
C GLU A 373 -2.04 -0.98 8.51
N TYR A 374 -2.23 -1.76 7.45
CA TYR A 374 -3.57 -2.00 6.86
C TYR A 374 -4.35 -3.13 7.56
N LEU A 375 -3.75 -3.86 8.51
CA LEU A 375 -4.38 -4.98 9.18
C LEU A 375 -5.24 -4.53 10.37
N SER A 376 -6.38 -5.20 10.57
CA SER A 376 -7.15 -5.10 11.80
C SER A 376 -6.40 -5.75 12.97
N ASP A 377 -6.79 -5.42 14.20
CA ASP A 377 -6.19 -6.00 15.41
C ASP A 377 -6.30 -7.53 15.41
N LEU A 378 -7.44 -8.08 15.00
CA LEU A 378 -7.64 -9.53 14.90
C LEU A 378 -6.75 -10.16 13.81
N GLU A 379 -6.57 -9.52 12.66
CA GLU A 379 -5.66 -9.99 11.62
C GLU A 379 -4.21 -10.01 12.11
N GLN A 380 -3.78 -8.96 12.82
CA GLN A 380 -2.45 -8.91 13.43
C GLN A 380 -2.28 -10.03 14.47
N GLU A 381 -3.26 -10.22 15.35
CA GLU A 381 -3.24 -11.30 16.36
C GLU A 381 -3.14 -12.69 15.71
N ILE A 382 -3.89 -12.93 14.64
CA ILE A 382 -3.79 -14.18 13.85
C ILE A 382 -2.38 -14.38 13.29
N LEU A 383 -1.76 -13.35 12.70
CA LEU A 383 -0.40 -13.46 12.19
C LEU A 383 0.62 -13.72 13.30
N TYR A 384 0.44 -13.13 14.50
CA TYR A 384 1.27 -13.42 15.66
C TYR A 384 1.19 -14.87 16.06
N TRP A 385 -0.03 -15.44 16.13
CA TRP A 385 -0.23 -16.85 16.44
C TRP A 385 0.43 -17.76 15.41
N LEU A 386 0.21 -17.51 14.12
CA LEU A 386 0.83 -18.27 13.04
C LEU A 386 2.37 -18.22 13.05
N ALA A 387 2.96 -17.10 13.50
CA ALA A 387 4.40 -16.95 13.63
C ALA A 387 4.96 -17.74 14.83
N ILE A 388 4.24 -17.71 15.96
CA ILE A 388 4.65 -18.39 17.20
C ILE A 388 4.54 -19.92 17.06
N GLU A 389 3.46 -20.41 16.42
CA GLU A 389 3.23 -21.85 16.26
C GLU A 389 4.33 -22.56 15.45
N CYS A 390 4.99 -21.83 14.54
CA CYS A 390 6.06 -22.34 13.66
C CYS A 390 5.63 -23.51 12.76
N GLU A 391 4.36 -23.90 12.77
CA GLU A 391 3.77 -24.95 11.94
C GLU A 391 2.37 -24.54 11.46
N PRO A 392 1.84 -25.18 10.41
CA PRO A 392 0.49 -24.90 9.94
C PRO A 392 -0.56 -25.33 10.98
N ILE A 393 -1.53 -24.47 11.29
CA ILE A 393 -2.59 -24.72 12.27
C ILE A 393 -3.99 -24.62 11.67
N SER A 394 -4.93 -25.33 12.29
CA SER A 394 -6.34 -25.31 11.90
C SER A 394 -7.09 -24.10 12.49
N LEU A 395 -8.25 -23.77 11.88
CA LEU A 395 -9.14 -22.72 12.39
C LEU A 395 -9.60 -23.00 13.84
N SER A 396 -9.80 -24.27 14.19
CA SER A 396 -10.22 -24.67 15.53
C SER A 396 -9.11 -24.48 16.57
N GLN A 397 -7.86 -24.78 16.22
CA GLN A 397 -6.70 -24.51 17.07
C GLN A 397 -6.54 -23.01 17.30
N LEU A 398 -6.51 -22.23 16.24
CA LEU A 398 -6.38 -20.77 16.30
C LEU A 398 -7.46 -20.13 17.19
N ARG A 399 -8.72 -20.59 17.06
CA ARG A 399 -9.82 -20.11 17.91
C ARG A 399 -9.62 -20.47 19.40
N GLY A 400 -9.00 -21.62 19.66
CA GLY A 400 -8.73 -22.09 21.04
C GLY A 400 -7.59 -21.33 21.73
N ASP A 401 -6.71 -20.70 20.95
CA ASP A 401 -5.54 -19.96 21.43
C ASP A 401 -5.83 -18.46 21.65
N ILE A 402 -6.76 -17.89 20.91
CA ILE A 402 -7.18 -16.49 21.07
C ILE A 402 -7.88 -16.30 22.42
N VAL A 403 -7.37 -15.37 23.24
CA VAL A 403 -7.90 -15.10 24.60
C VAL A 403 -9.21 -14.35 24.58
N ALA A 404 -9.36 -13.38 23.69
CA ALA A 404 -10.59 -12.60 23.54
C ALA A 404 -11.71 -13.47 22.96
N PRO A 405 -12.98 -13.30 23.38
CA PRO A 405 -14.09 -14.01 22.78
C PRO A 405 -14.31 -13.54 21.34
N VAL A 406 -13.86 -14.34 20.39
CA VAL A 406 -14.04 -14.10 18.94
C VAL A 406 -15.09 -15.06 18.40
N THR A 407 -16.05 -14.55 17.64
CA THR A 407 -17.05 -15.37 16.97
C THR A 407 -16.42 -16.14 15.82
N GLN A 408 -17.04 -17.26 15.41
CA GLN A 408 -16.55 -18.01 14.27
C GLN A 408 -16.62 -17.21 12.96
N ALA A 409 -17.62 -16.32 12.81
CA ALA A 409 -17.77 -15.47 11.66
C ALA A 409 -16.61 -14.46 11.55
N GLU A 410 -16.31 -13.73 12.63
CA GLU A 410 -15.19 -12.79 12.66
C GLU A 410 -13.85 -13.45 12.34
N LEU A 411 -13.60 -14.64 12.90
CA LEU A 411 -12.36 -15.38 12.61
C LEU A 411 -12.29 -15.84 11.15
N MET A 412 -13.41 -16.30 10.57
CA MET A 412 -13.46 -16.69 9.16
C MET A 412 -13.24 -15.48 8.25
N GLU A 413 -13.86 -14.33 8.55
CA GLU A 413 -13.68 -13.09 7.79
C GLU A 413 -12.23 -12.61 7.85
N ALA A 414 -11.58 -12.66 9.01
CA ALA A 414 -10.18 -12.28 9.18
C ALA A 414 -9.24 -13.21 8.39
N ILE A 415 -9.45 -14.52 8.42
CA ILE A 415 -8.68 -15.50 7.64
C ILE A 415 -8.88 -15.29 6.13
N GLU A 416 -10.12 -15.11 5.67
CA GLU A 416 -10.37 -14.79 4.26
C GLU A 416 -9.68 -13.49 3.83
N SER A 417 -9.69 -12.49 4.70
CA SER A 417 -9.01 -11.23 4.47
C SER A 417 -7.50 -11.43 4.31
N LEU A 418 -6.86 -12.14 5.22
CA LEU A 418 -5.42 -12.45 5.16
C LEU A 418 -5.03 -13.25 3.91
N LEU A 419 -5.89 -14.19 3.48
CA LEU A 419 -5.73 -14.92 2.22
C LEU A 419 -5.81 -13.98 1.00
N ARG A 420 -6.77 -13.04 0.99
CA ARG A 420 -6.91 -12.03 -0.08
C ARG A 420 -5.71 -11.10 -0.15
N ARG A 421 -5.08 -10.80 0.98
CA ARG A 421 -3.85 -9.99 1.10
C ARG A 421 -2.58 -10.78 0.77
N SER A 422 -2.69 -12.11 0.57
CA SER A 422 -1.56 -13.00 0.32
C SER A 422 -0.51 -12.96 1.45
N LEU A 423 -0.96 -12.87 2.71
CA LEU A 423 -0.10 -12.91 3.89
C LEU A 423 -0.04 -14.31 4.50
N ILE A 424 -1.08 -15.11 4.29
CA ILE A 424 -1.15 -16.51 4.72
C ILE A 424 -1.42 -17.44 3.55
N GLU A 425 -1.04 -18.71 3.72
CA GLU A 425 -1.30 -19.81 2.79
C GLU A 425 -2.30 -20.79 3.39
N ARG A 426 -3.11 -21.36 2.51
CA ARG A 426 -3.99 -22.46 2.83
C ARG A 426 -3.34 -23.77 2.36
N ASN A 427 -3.13 -24.68 3.29
CA ASN A 427 -2.63 -26.02 3.02
C ASN A 427 -3.76 -27.03 3.31
N VAL A 428 -3.89 -28.06 2.49
CA VAL A 428 -4.83 -29.16 2.70
C VAL A 428 -3.99 -30.40 2.95
N VAL A 429 -4.07 -30.94 4.18
CA VAL A 429 -3.37 -32.16 4.58
C VAL A 429 -4.44 -33.18 4.96
N GLU A 430 -4.51 -34.27 4.21
CA GLU A 430 -5.59 -35.28 4.32
C GLU A 430 -6.97 -34.64 4.10
N GLU A 431 -7.79 -34.44 5.13
CA GLU A 431 -9.09 -33.77 5.05
C GLU A 431 -9.10 -32.43 5.79
N ASP A 432 -8.00 -32.06 6.48
CA ASP A 432 -7.90 -30.85 7.27
C ASP A 432 -7.37 -29.67 6.46
N VAL A 433 -7.98 -28.50 6.69
CA VAL A 433 -7.52 -27.20 6.16
C VAL A 433 -6.68 -26.53 7.21
N LEU A 434 -5.40 -26.33 6.89
CA LEU A 434 -4.41 -25.68 7.75
C LEU A 434 -3.96 -24.36 7.16
N PHE A 435 -3.59 -23.44 8.02
CA PHE A 435 -3.10 -22.09 7.64
C PHE A 435 -1.68 -21.88 8.16
N SER A 436 -0.86 -21.24 7.36
CA SER A 436 0.52 -20.86 7.71
C SER A 436 0.87 -19.50 7.10
N LEU A 437 1.92 -18.87 7.61
CA LEU A 437 2.46 -17.66 7.00
C LEU A 437 3.04 -17.97 5.62
N GLN A 438 2.78 -17.09 4.66
CA GLN A 438 3.17 -17.31 3.27
C GLN A 438 4.68 -17.34 3.08
N GLN A 439 5.45 -16.55 3.83
CA GLN A 439 6.88 -16.35 3.59
C GLN A 439 7.68 -16.42 4.90
N PRO A 440 8.88 -17.05 4.90
CA PRO A 440 9.80 -17.02 6.04
C PRO A 440 10.15 -15.59 6.47
N VAL A 441 10.27 -14.67 5.53
CA VAL A 441 10.52 -13.24 5.78
C VAL A 441 9.37 -12.58 6.53
N VAL A 442 8.12 -12.89 6.20
CA VAL A 442 6.95 -12.42 6.96
C VAL A 442 6.95 -12.98 8.36
N SER A 443 7.27 -14.28 8.52
CA SER A 443 7.36 -14.91 9.84
C SER A 443 8.43 -14.23 10.71
N GLN A 444 9.62 -13.99 10.18
CA GLN A 444 10.69 -13.30 10.91
C GLN A 444 10.31 -11.87 11.27
N TYR A 445 9.66 -11.14 10.33
CA TYR A 445 9.17 -9.78 10.59
C TYR A 445 8.15 -9.77 11.74
N VAL A 446 7.16 -10.68 11.69
CA VAL A 446 6.11 -10.80 12.71
C VAL A 446 6.72 -11.12 14.07
N ILE A 447 7.69 -12.05 14.13
CA ILE A 447 8.42 -12.38 15.37
C ILE A 447 9.18 -11.15 15.90
N ASN A 448 9.84 -10.40 15.03
CA ASN A 448 10.53 -9.17 15.43
C ASN A 448 9.55 -8.15 16.02
N GLN A 449 8.38 -7.95 15.42
CA GLN A 449 7.32 -7.09 15.93
C GLN A 449 6.82 -7.54 17.32
N ILE A 450 6.62 -8.85 17.52
CA ILE A 450 6.26 -9.40 18.84
C ILE A 450 7.34 -9.06 19.88
N CYS A 451 8.61 -9.31 19.55
CA CYS A 451 9.72 -9.04 20.44
C CYS A 451 9.83 -7.56 20.82
N GLU A 452 9.69 -6.67 19.83
CA GLU A 452 9.74 -5.22 20.04
C GLU A 452 8.57 -4.74 20.91
N ARG A 453 7.34 -5.16 20.60
CA ARG A 453 6.14 -4.81 21.40
C ARG A 453 6.25 -5.28 22.84
N VAL A 454 6.66 -6.53 23.07
CA VAL A 454 6.86 -7.05 24.45
C VAL A 454 7.91 -6.23 25.20
N CYS A 455 9.03 -5.89 24.56
CA CYS A 455 10.06 -5.06 25.17
C CYS A 455 9.56 -3.64 25.48
N GLN A 456 8.77 -3.07 24.58
CA GLN A 456 8.15 -1.76 24.78
C GLN A 456 7.14 -1.79 25.94
N GLU A 457 6.27 -2.80 26.02
CA GLU A 457 5.33 -2.98 27.12
C GLU A 457 6.02 -3.05 28.47
N ILE A 458 7.10 -3.84 28.58
CA ILE A 458 7.88 -3.94 29.82
C ILE A 458 8.57 -2.60 30.14
N ARG A 459 9.05 -1.88 29.14
CA ARG A 459 9.63 -0.54 29.30
C ARG A 459 8.59 0.48 29.76
N GLU A 460 7.38 0.47 29.21
CA GLU A 460 6.27 1.33 29.65
C GLU A 460 5.80 0.98 31.04
N PHE A 461 5.69 -0.34 31.33
CA PHE A 461 5.42 -0.82 32.69
C PHE A 461 6.46 -0.32 33.68
N SER A 462 7.74 -0.31 33.34
CA SER A 462 8.80 0.19 34.20
C SER A 462 8.61 1.65 34.61
N ARG A 463 8.02 2.48 33.72
CA ARG A 463 7.77 3.92 33.93
C ARG A 463 6.49 4.20 34.70
N HIS A 464 5.41 3.51 34.35
CA HIS A 464 4.06 3.82 34.81
C HIS A 464 3.53 2.85 35.86
N GLN A 465 4.12 1.64 35.95
CA GLN A 465 3.74 0.54 36.85
C GLN A 465 2.25 0.16 36.74
N LYS A 466 1.67 0.35 35.55
CA LYS A 466 0.27 0.01 35.24
C LYS A 466 0.24 -1.33 34.51
N ILE A 467 -0.56 -2.26 35.02
CA ILE A 467 -0.67 -3.62 34.45
C ILE A 467 -1.40 -3.62 33.10
N GLU A 468 -2.14 -2.56 32.79
CA GLU A 468 -2.86 -2.39 31.54
C GLU A 468 -1.93 -2.20 30.34
N THR A 469 -0.65 -1.87 30.56
CA THR A 469 0.34 -1.68 29.48
C THR A 469 0.85 -2.98 28.86
N ILE A 470 0.60 -4.15 29.48
CA ILE A 470 1.10 -5.45 29.00
C ILE A 470 0.04 -6.20 28.17
N GLU A 471 -0.25 -5.75 26.97
CA GLU A 471 -1.28 -6.34 26.12
C GLU A 471 -0.80 -7.61 25.42
N VAL A 472 0.30 -7.54 24.65
CA VAL A 472 0.85 -8.68 23.89
C VAL A 472 1.25 -9.82 24.80
N LEU A 473 1.83 -9.52 25.97
CA LEU A 473 2.12 -10.53 26.99
C LEU A 473 0.87 -11.27 27.49
N ARG A 474 -0.32 -10.67 27.40
CA ARG A 474 -1.58 -11.24 27.84
C ARG A 474 -2.28 -12.05 26.76
N ILE A 475 -2.28 -11.57 25.52
CA ILE A 475 -3.05 -12.17 24.42
C ILE A 475 -2.30 -13.33 23.75
N LEU A 476 -0.97 -13.36 23.77
CA LEU A 476 -0.15 -14.36 23.09
C LEU A 476 0.58 -15.28 24.07
N SER A 477 0.70 -16.56 23.72
CA SER A 477 1.60 -17.49 24.39
C SER A 477 2.95 -17.52 23.69
N LEU A 478 3.98 -16.90 24.28
CA LEU A 478 5.31 -16.81 23.66
C LEU A 478 6.01 -18.17 23.52
N VAL A 479 5.63 -19.12 24.35
CA VAL A 479 6.04 -20.54 24.27
C VAL A 479 4.85 -21.41 24.60
N GLN A 480 4.49 -22.29 23.70
CA GLN A 480 3.35 -23.20 23.86
C GLN A 480 3.65 -24.32 24.84
N GLN A 481 2.89 -24.38 25.92
CA GLN A 481 3.01 -25.45 26.93
C GLN A 481 2.28 -26.74 26.56
N LYS A 482 1.31 -26.65 25.63
CA LYS A 482 0.44 -27.78 25.26
C LYS A 482 1.06 -28.69 24.18
N GLN A 483 2.10 -28.22 23.50
CA GLN A 483 2.75 -29.00 22.45
C GLN A 483 3.63 -30.08 23.04
N LYS A 484 3.45 -31.28 22.54
CA LYS A 484 4.28 -32.45 22.93
C LYS A 484 5.65 -32.43 22.24
N ASP A 485 5.87 -31.55 21.25
CA ASP A 485 7.10 -31.53 20.49
C ASP A 485 8.13 -30.57 21.12
N ALA A 486 9.16 -31.16 21.71
CA ALA A 486 10.26 -30.43 22.33
C ALA A 486 11.04 -29.57 21.33
N VAL A 487 11.05 -29.95 20.04
CA VAL A 487 11.77 -29.22 19.00
C VAL A 487 11.10 -27.87 18.74
N ILE A 488 9.76 -27.84 18.69
CA ILE A 488 9.01 -26.58 18.48
C ILE A 488 9.21 -25.66 19.70
N GLN A 489 9.15 -26.19 20.92
CA GLN A 489 9.41 -25.38 22.12
C GLN A 489 10.81 -24.77 22.09
N GLU A 490 11.83 -25.54 21.71
CA GLU A 490 13.20 -25.03 21.57
C GLU A 490 13.28 -23.94 20.50
N MET A 491 12.58 -24.08 19.37
CA MET A 491 12.49 -23.05 18.32
C MET A 491 11.84 -21.77 18.87
N GLN A 492 10.72 -21.86 19.59
CA GLN A 492 10.03 -20.73 20.21
C GLN A 492 10.93 -19.99 21.21
N VAL A 493 11.64 -20.73 22.06
CA VAL A 493 12.63 -20.13 22.99
C VAL A 493 13.70 -19.38 22.21
N ARG A 494 14.26 -20.01 21.18
CA ARG A 494 15.33 -19.40 20.35
C ARG A 494 14.86 -18.18 19.59
N LEU A 495 13.67 -18.26 18.97
CA LEU A 495 13.17 -17.21 18.06
C LEU A 495 12.47 -16.06 18.79
N VAL A 496 11.90 -16.30 19.97
CA VAL A 496 11.08 -15.30 20.69
C VAL A 496 11.72 -14.92 22.03
N LEU A 497 11.90 -15.87 22.97
CA LEU A 497 12.34 -15.51 24.33
C LEU A 497 13.76 -14.96 24.38
N LYS A 498 14.72 -15.59 23.67
CA LYS A 498 16.11 -15.12 23.64
C LYS A 498 16.26 -13.72 23.04
N PRO A 499 15.64 -13.39 21.89
CA PRO A 499 15.64 -12.02 21.38
C PRO A 499 15.04 -11.00 22.35
N ILE A 500 13.89 -11.31 22.98
CA ILE A 500 13.28 -10.43 24.00
C ILE A 500 14.27 -10.20 25.15
N LYS A 501 14.85 -11.26 25.71
CA LYS A 501 15.86 -11.16 26.77
C LYS A 501 17.01 -10.23 26.36
N ASN A 502 17.61 -10.49 25.21
CA ASN A 502 18.74 -9.71 24.71
C ASN A 502 18.38 -8.23 24.50
N GLN A 503 17.16 -7.94 24.03
CA GLN A 503 16.69 -6.58 23.83
C GLN A 503 16.39 -5.88 25.18
N LEU A 504 15.82 -6.58 26.16
CA LEU A 504 15.64 -6.06 27.52
C LEU A 504 16.99 -5.71 28.17
N TYR A 505 18.03 -6.54 27.98
CA TYR A 505 19.38 -6.22 28.41
C TYR A 505 19.93 -4.93 27.78
N LYS A 506 19.69 -4.72 26.48
CA LYS A 506 20.11 -3.47 25.83
C LYS A 506 19.39 -2.24 26.39
N ILE A 507 18.11 -2.39 26.78
CA ILE A 507 17.26 -1.32 27.30
C ILE A 507 17.64 -0.96 28.74
N PHE A 508 17.71 -1.96 29.62
CA PHE A 508 17.83 -1.76 31.07
C PHE A 508 19.27 -1.88 31.59
N LYS A 509 20.14 -2.61 30.87
CA LYS A 509 21.57 -2.82 31.22
C LYS A 509 21.82 -3.47 32.59
N ASP A 510 20.76 -3.94 33.26
CA ASP A 510 20.80 -4.54 34.59
C ASP A 510 19.77 -5.68 34.70
N GLU A 511 20.25 -6.88 34.94
CA GLU A 511 19.42 -8.08 35.00
C GLU A 511 18.51 -8.08 36.25
N SER A 512 19.04 -7.66 37.40
CA SER A 512 18.27 -7.58 38.65
C SER A 512 17.08 -6.61 38.50
N LEU A 513 17.25 -5.56 37.72
CA LEU A 513 16.19 -4.61 37.45
C LEU A 513 15.10 -5.21 36.56
N ILE A 514 15.49 -5.97 35.53
CA ILE A 514 14.54 -6.71 34.68
C ILE A 514 13.76 -7.72 35.50
N GLU A 515 14.46 -8.53 36.32
CA GLU A 515 13.84 -9.54 37.22
C GLU A 515 12.85 -8.87 38.18
N SER A 516 13.20 -7.72 38.75
CA SER A 516 12.34 -6.92 39.62
C SER A 516 11.04 -6.51 38.94
N TYR A 517 11.11 -5.98 37.71
CA TYR A 517 9.91 -5.56 36.93
C TYR A 517 9.04 -6.75 36.58
N LEU A 518 9.62 -7.87 36.12
CA LEU A 518 8.88 -9.08 35.79
C LEU A 518 8.19 -9.68 37.04
N THR A 519 8.88 -9.72 38.17
CA THR A 519 8.30 -10.19 39.45
C THR A 519 7.16 -9.27 39.89
N LYS A 520 7.30 -7.96 39.71
CA LYS A 520 6.25 -6.99 40.02
C LYS A 520 5.01 -7.19 39.14
N ILE A 521 5.20 -7.45 37.83
CA ILE A 521 4.08 -7.80 36.92
C ILE A 521 3.35 -9.02 37.49
N LEU A 522 4.06 -10.11 37.87
CA LEU A 522 3.43 -11.31 38.45
C LEU A 522 2.61 -10.98 39.70
N SER A 523 3.14 -10.12 40.58
CA SER A 523 2.43 -9.71 41.79
C SER A 523 1.13 -8.97 41.51
N LEU A 524 1.12 -8.09 40.50
CA LEU A 524 -0.06 -7.33 40.10
C LEU A 524 -1.09 -8.16 39.33
N LEU A 525 -0.69 -9.27 38.74
CA LEU A 525 -1.59 -10.23 38.10
C LEU A 525 -2.32 -11.12 39.12
N GLN A 526 -1.86 -11.17 40.39
CA GLN A 526 -2.55 -11.90 41.42
C GLN A 526 -3.92 -11.29 41.72
N GLY A 527 -4.96 -12.15 41.79
CA GLY A 527 -6.33 -11.71 42.04
C GLY A 527 -7.09 -11.09 40.83
N LYS A 528 -6.45 -10.98 39.68
CA LYS A 528 -7.14 -10.60 38.45
C LYS A 528 -7.89 -11.79 37.82
N THR A 529 -8.90 -11.51 37.00
CA THR A 529 -9.70 -12.56 36.35
C THR A 529 -8.84 -13.36 35.34
N PRO A 530 -9.14 -14.64 35.09
CA PRO A 530 -8.40 -15.46 34.12
C PRO A 530 -8.35 -14.83 32.72
N LEU A 531 -9.45 -14.22 32.26
CA LEU A 531 -9.52 -13.52 30.99
C LEU A 531 -8.58 -12.30 30.92
N PHE A 532 -8.43 -11.58 32.04
CA PHE A 532 -7.49 -10.45 32.09
C PHE A 532 -6.04 -10.93 32.14
N VAL A 533 -5.76 -12.00 32.87
CA VAL A 533 -4.40 -12.58 33.01
C VAL A 533 -3.92 -13.18 31.70
N GLY A 534 -4.79 -13.88 30.96
CA GLY A 534 -4.44 -14.55 29.72
C GLY A 534 -3.16 -15.39 29.87
N TYR A 535 -2.23 -15.20 28.94
CA TYR A 535 -0.91 -15.88 28.94
C TYR A 535 0.18 -15.14 29.75
N ALA A 536 -0.08 -13.94 30.27
CA ALA A 536 0.96 -13.08 30.86
C ALA A 536 1.73 -13.78 31.98
N LYS A 537 1.04 -14.56 32.85
CA LYS A 537 1.71 -15.27 33.95
C LYS A 537 2.70 -16.31 33.43
N SER A 538 2.32 -17.08 32.42
CA SER A 538 3.19 -18.07 31.79
C SER A 538 4.38 -17.43 31.12
N ASN A 539 4.11 -16.39 30.31
CA ASN A 539 5.13 -15.66 29.56
C ASN A 539 6.19 -15.03 30.48
N VAL A 540 5.75 -14.36 31.54
CA VAL A 540 6.67 -13.74 32.50
C VAL A 540 7.50 -14.80 33.24
N ASN A 541 6.91 -15.96 33.62
CA ASN A 541 7.66 -17.06 34.20
C ASN A 541 8.70 -17.63 33.22
N ASN A 542 8.35 -17.81 31.95
CA ASN A 542 9.27 -18.30 30.93
C ASN A 542 10.44 -17.30 30.73
N LEU A 543 10.17 -15.99 30.71
CA LEU A 543 11.20 -14.95 30.63
C LEU A 543 12.13 -14.97 31.85
N LEU A 544 11.58 -15.14 33.08
CA LEU A 544 12.38 -15.28 34.31
C LEU A 544 13.26 -16.54 34.31
N LEU A 545 12.75 -17.65 33.79
CA LEU A 545 13.54 -18.89 33.63
C LEU A 545 14.67 -18.69 32.61
N GLU A 546 14.38 -18.05 31.47
CA GLU A 546 15.38 -17.78 30.44
C GLU A 546 16.46 -16.79 30.92
N LEU A 547 16.14 -15.82 31.76
CA LEU A 547 17.12 -14.95 32.43
C LEU A 547 18.08 -15.78 33.31
N LYS A 548 17.58 -16.70 34.10
CA LYS A 548 18.37 -17.50 35.01
C LYS A 548 19.19 -18.63 34.35
N SER A 549 18.84 -19.03 33.12
CA SER A 549 19.53 -20.09 32.40
C SER A 549 21.00 -19.76 32.09
N ASP A 550 21.35 -18.49 31.90
CA ASP A 550 22.73 -18.06 31.61
C ASP A 550 23.62 -18.08 32.88
N LEU A 551 23.05 -17.87 34.06
CA LEU A 551 23.81 -17.92 35.31
C LEU A 551 24.35 -19.32 35.62
N SER A 552 23.61 -20.37 35.23
CA SER A 552 24.08 -21.74 35.36
C SER A 552 25.22 -22.10 34.41
N ASN A 553 25.29 -21.47 33.23
CA ASN A 553 26.35 -21.66 32.23
C ASN A 553 27.64 -20.87 32.51
N ILE A 554 27.58 -19.82 33.32
CA ILE A 554 28.73 -18.99 33.69
C ILE A 554 29.47 -19.61 34.90
N SER A 555 28.81 -20.41 35.75
CA SER A 555 29.42 -21.04 36.91
C SER A 555 30.31 -22.27 36.58
N TYR A 556 30.43 -22.65 35.30
CA TYR A 556 31.24 -23.77 34.82
C TYR A 556 32.36 -23.35 33.80
N ARG A 557 32.72 -22.08 33.77
CA ARG A 557 33.93 -21.61 33.05
C ARG A 557 34.99 -21.03 33.97
#